data_e6669dfcc27fd2cd885390e0b966ec55
#
_entry.id   e6669dfcc27fd2cd885390e0b966ec55
#
_cell.length_a   1.000
_cell.length_b   1.000
_cell.length_c   1.000
_cell.angle_alpha   90.00
_cell.angle_beta   90.00
_cell.angle_gamma   90.00
#
_symmetry.space_group_name_H-M   'P 1'
#
loop_
_entity.id
_entity.type
_entity.pdbx_description
1 polymer ?
#
loop_
_entity_poly.entity_id
_entity_poly.type
_entity_poly.pdbx_seq_one_letter_code
_entity_poly.pdbx_strand_id
1 'polypeptide(L)'
;MERKKRLSKRTASVRIEPYLAEYIQKKLEIEPETGGVKIPYTTDLYHVVWNCMAKPDSHHDVMQDCNLKIYLPSRRSKMDGHPGKDPAYFNYLSSNAAKKIEEHIRLLFNFEFHRLMIENEELGRPLRNQDVVDNFIRRYSLRSISPDALLKNFYRYRQ
;
A
#
# COMPACT_ATOMS: atom_id res chain seq x y z
N MET A 1 -6.96 -17.31 -23.81
CA MET A 1 -7.24 -15.89 -24.07
C MET A 1 -8.24 -15.28 -23.12
N GLU A 2 -9.36 -15.92 -22.83
CA GLU A 2 -10.34 -15.38 -21.88
C GLU A 2 -9.80 -15.28 -20.45
N ARG A 3 -8.97 -16.20 -20.01
CA ARG A 3 -8.36 -16.20 -18.68
C ARG A 3 -7.42 -15.01 -18.49
N LYS A 4 -6.62 -14.65 -19.48
CA LYS A 4 -5.74 -13.45 -19.44
C LYS A 4 -6.55 -12.16 -19.39
N LYS A 5 -7.65 -12.07 -20.10
CA LYS A 5 -8.56 -10.91 -20.07
C LYS A 5 -9.26 -10.76 -18.72
N ARG A 6 -9.67 -11.86 -18.08
CA ARG A 6 -10.25 -11.86 -16.74
C ARG A 6 -9.25 -11.42 -15.69
N LEU A 7 -8.00 -11.89 -15.76
CA LEU A 7 -6.94 -11.54 -14.80
C LEU A 7 -6.54 -10.08 -14.92
N SER A 8 -6.42 -9.53 -16.13
CA SER A 8 -6.11 -8.11 -16.32
C SER A 8 -7.19 -7.18 -15.77
N LYS A 9 -8.45 -7.62 -15.73
CA LYS A 9 -9.57 -6.87 -15.16
C LYS A 9 -9.65 -6.92 -13.63
N ARG A 10 -8.80 -7.75 -13.00
CA ARG A 10 -8.77 -7.87 -11.54
C ARG A 10 -7.73 -6.98 -10.89
N THR A 11 -7.13 -6.09 -11.65
CA THR A 11 -6.13 -5.15 -11.14
C THR A 11 -6.59 -3.73 -11.39
N ALA A 12 -6.14 -2.84 -10.53
CA ALA A 12 -6.23 -1.41 -10.73
C ALA A 12 -4.91 -0.78 -10.33
N SER A 13 -4.52 0.25 -11.04
CA SER A 13 -3.28 0.97 -10.76
C SER A 13 -3.59 2.35 -10.22
N VAL A 14 -2.79 2.79 -9.25
CA VAL A 14 -2.91 4.10 -8.63
C VAL A 14 -1.54 4.76 -8.55
N ARG A 15 -1.55 6.08 -8.41
CA ARG A 15 -0.35 6.84 -8.12
C ARG A 15 -0.38 7.30 -6.67
N ILE A 16 0.65 6.89 -5.93
CA ILE A 16 0.85 7.30 -4.53
C ILE A 16 2.28 7.81 -4.36
N GLU A 17 2.60 8.27 -3.18
CA GLU A 17 3.97 8.68 -2.83
C GLU A 17 4.94 7.56 -3.16
N PRO A 18 6.02 7.82 -3.95
CA PRO A 18 6.88 6.74 -4.45
C PRO A 18 7.47 5.83 -3.39
N TYR A 19 7.94 6.36 -2.25
CA TYR A 19 8.53 5.52 -1.22
C TYR A 19 7.49 4.60 -0.57
N LEU A 20 6.23 5.02 -0.51
CA LEU A 20 5.14 4.18 0.02
C LEU A 20 4.80 3.03 -0.94
N ALA A 21 4.85 3.30 -2.25
CA ALA A 21 4.69 2.26 -3.26
C ALA A 21 5.81 1.22 -3.16
N GLU A 22 7.05 1.67 -3.01
CA GLU A 22 8.22 0.79 -2.80
C GLU A 22 8.05 -0.07 -1.56
N TYR A 23 7.63 0.53 -0.46
CA TYR A 23 7.41 -0.14 0.82
C TYR A 23 6.38 -1.26 0.70
N ILE A 24 5.20 -0.95 0.19
CA ILE A 24 4.09 -1.90 0.17
C ILE A 24 4.36 -3.06 -0.81
N GLN A 25 5.06 -2.78 -1.91
CA GLN A 25 5.43 -3.82 -2.88
C GLN A 25 6.42 -4.84 -2.30
N LYS A 26 7.27 -4.42 -1.36
CA LYS A 26 8.19 -5.32 -0.66
C LYS A 26 7.55 -6.01 0.53
N LYS A 27 6.62 -5.34 1.19
CA LYS A 27 5.95 -5.88 2.37
C LYS A 27 4.96 -6.99 2.04
N LEU A 28 4.23 -6.88 0.94
CA LEU A 28 3.20 -7.81 0.53
C LEU A 28 3.64 -8.68 -0.64
N GLU A 29 2.94 -9.78 -0.83
CA GLU A 29 3.17 -10.67 -1.97
C GLU A 29 2.74 -10.01 -3.27
N ILE A 30 3.45 -10.35 -4.34
CA ILE A 30 3.08 -9.95 -5.70
C ILE A 30 2.38 -11.13 -6.37
N GLU A 31 1.21 -10.89 -6.94
CA GLU A 31 0.50 -11.89 -7.70
C GLU A 31 1.25 -12.12 -9.04
N PRO A 32 1.72 -13.38 -9.30
CA PRO A 32 2.69 -13.61 -10.39
C PRO A 32 2.14 -13.37 -11.79
N GLU A 33 0.86 -13.59 -12.03
CA GLU A 33 0.28 -13.46 -13.38
C GLU A 33 0.02 -12.00 -13.76
N THR A 34 -0.34 -11.16 -12.79
CA THR A 34 -0.71 -9.76 -13.03
C THR A 34 0.37 -8.78 -12.62
N GLY A 35 1.26 -9.17 -11.71
CA GLY A 35 2.23 -8.26 -11.10
C GLY A 35 1.62 -7.31 -10.06
N GLY A 36 0.36 -7.48 -9.73
CA GLY A 36 -0.32 -6.67 -8.71
C GLY A 36 0.02 -7.10 -7.30
N VAL A 37 -0.02 -6.15 -6.38
CA VAL A 37 0.16 -6.41 -4.95
C VAL A 37 -1.06 -7.16 -4.42
N LYS A 38 -0.82 -8.33 -3.83
CA LYS A 38 -1.88 -9.15 -3.24
C LYS A 38 -2.03 -8.80 -1.76
N ILE A 39 -3.16 -8.22 -1.41
CA ILE A 39 -3.44 -7.77 -0.05
C ILE A 39 -4.16 -8.89 0.70
N PRO A 40 -3.66 -9.32 1.87
CA PRO A 40 -4.35 -10.32 2.67
C PRO A 40 -5.73 -9.82 3.13
N TYR A 41 -6.75 -10.67 3.03
CA TYR A 41 -8.13 -10.32 3.39
C TYR A 41 -8.31 -10.06 4.89
N THR A 42 -7.34 -10.44 5.70
CA THR A 42 -7.33 -10.20 7.15
C THR A 42 -6.83 -8.82 7.55
N THR A 43 -6.39 -8.01 6.60
CA THR A 43 -5.81 -6.69 6.87
C THR A 43 -6.82 -5.57 6.64
N ASP A 44 -6.63 -4.47 7.36
CA ASP A 44 -7.46 -3.28 7.19
C ASP A 44 -7.29 -2.67 5.79
N LEU A 45 -6.10 -2.76 5.23
CA LEU A 45 -5.83 -2.27 3.86
C LEU A 45 -6.74 -2.95 2.83
N TYR A 46 -7.00 -4.25 3.01
CA TYR A 46 -7.92 -4.98 2.14
C TYR A 46 -9.31 -4.33 2.14
N HIS A 47 -9.81 -3.98 3.31
CA HIS A 47 -11.12 -3.36 3.46
C HIS A 47 -11.15 -1.94 2.92
N VAL A 48 -10.05 -1.19 3.08
CA VAL A 48 -9.92 0.16 2.50
C VAL A 48 -10.03 0.08 0.98
N VAL A 49 -9.30 -0.83 0.34
CA VAL A 49 -9.35 -1.01 -1.11
C VAL A 49 -10.73 -1.49 -1.55
N TRP A 50 -11.31 -2.45 -0.85
CA TRP A 50 -12.65 -2.95 -1.15
C TRP A 50 -13.69 -1.84 -1.16
N ASN A 51 -13.67 -0.99 -0.14
CA ASN A 51 -14.61 0.14 -0.03
C ASN A 51 -14.42 1.18 -1.12
N CYS A 52 -13.21 1.28 -1.66
CA CYS A 52 -12.87 2.24 -2.73
C CYS A 52 -13.19 1.72 -4.12
N MET A 53 -13.34 0.40 -4.30
CA MET A 53 -13.60 -0.20 -5.60
C MET A 53 -14.95 0.28 -6.16
N ALA A 54 -14.94 0.74 -7.40
CA ALA A 54 -16.12 1.27 -8.08
C ALA A 54 -16.15 0.81 -9.53
N LYS A 55 -17.32 0.95 -10.15
CA LYS A 55 -17.46 0.72 -11.58
C LYS A 55 -16.91 1.93 -12.34
N PRO A 56 -16.13 1.71 -13.41
CA PRO A 56 -15.74 2.83 -14.29
C PRO A 56 -17.01 3.42 -14.95
N ASP A 57 -17.04 4.73 -15.04
CA ASP A 57 -18.09 5.45 -15.76
C ASP A 57 -17.50 6.28 -16.91
N SER A 58 -18.35 6.96 -17.68
CA SER A 58 -17.91 7.78 -18.81
C SER A 58 -17.13 9.03 -18.40
N HIS A 59 -17.12 9.36 -17.12
CA HIS A 59 -16.46 10.56 -16.57
C HIS A 59 -15.33 10.20 -15.61
N HIS A 60 -14.87 8.92 -15.60
CA HIS A 60 -13.81 8.53 -14.68
C HIS A 60 -12.48 9.15 -15.10
N ASP A 61 -11.72 9.62 -14.11
CA ASP A 61 -10.36 10.10 -14.31
C ASP A 61 -9.40 8.95 -14.46
N VAL A 62 -8.56 9.02 -15.48
CA VAL A 62 -7.46 8.08 -15.65
C VAL A 62 -6.22 8.69 -15.01
N MET A 63 -5.76 8.09 -13.91
CA MET A 63 -4.50 8.50 -13.30
C MET A 63 -3.32 8.20 -14.21
N GLN A 64 -2.44 9.18 -14.37
CA GLN A 64 -1.21 9.02 -15.13
C GLN A 64 -0.04 8.68 -14.20
N ASP A 65 0.98 8.03 -14.76
CA ASP A 65 2.22 7.69 -14.06
C ASP A 65 1.98 6.85 -12.78
N CYS A 66 1.06 5.90 -12.88
CA CYS A 66 0.76 5.00 -11.76
C CYS A 66 1.98 4.19 -11.36
N ASN A 67 2.23 4.11 -10.05
CA ASN A 67 3.38 3.43 -9.49
C ASN A 67 3.00 2.26 -8.57
N LEU A 68 1.72 1.97 -8.42
CA LEU A 68 1.25 0.85 -7.62
C LEU A 68 0.11 0.15 -8.34
N LYS A 69 0.35 -1.11 -8.69
CA LYS A 69 -0.68 -2.00 -9.24
C LYS A 69 -1.21 -2.86 -8.10
N ILE A 70 -2.51 -2.89 -7.94
CA ILE A 70 -3.19 -3.63 -6.87
C ILE A 70 -3.98 -4.78 -7.49
N TYR A 71 -3.77 -5.99 -6.98
CA TYR A 71 -4.63 -7.12 -7.25
C TYR A 71 -5.89 -6.95 -6.41
N LEU A 72 -7.01 -6.72 -7.05
CA LEU A 72 -8.23 -6.26 -6.38
C LEU A 72 -8.85 -7.35 -5.49
N PRO A 73 -9.34 -6.97 -4.31
CA PRO A 73 -10.10 -7.86 -3.44
C PRO A 73 -11.29 -8.50 -4.16
N SER A 74 -11.44 -9.80 -4.01
CA SER A 74 -12.53 -10.56 -4.63
C SER A 74 -13.50 -11.16 -3.61
N ARG A 75 -13.07 -11.23 -2.34
CA ARG A 75 -13.88 -11.82 -1.27
C ARG A 75 -14.49 -10.74 -0.40
N ARG A 76 -15.78 -10.85 -0.24
CA ARG A 76 -16.53 -10.07 0.74
C ARG A 76 -16.25 -10.60 2.14
N SER A 77 -16.09 -9.69 3.10
CA SER A 77 -16.13 -10.08 4.51
C SER A 77 -17.56 -10.52 4.87
N LYS A 78 -17.69 -11.70 5.47
CA LYS A 78 -18.99 -12.21 5.91
C LYS A 78 -19.67 -11.32 6.95
N MET A 79 -18.91 -10.43 7.58
CA MET A 79 -19.38 -9.57 8.67
C MET A 79 -20.03 -8.27 8.20
N ASP A 80 -19.79 -7.84 6.96
CA ASP A 80 -20.13 -6.48 6.55
C ASP A 80 -21.53 -6.29 5.99
N GLY A 81 -22.28 -7.36 5.73
CA GLY A 81 -23.63 -7.26 5.21
C GLY A 81 -23.78 -6.53 3.88
N HIS A 82 -22.69 -6.06 3.28
CA HIS A 82 -22.69 -5.30 2.05
C HIS A 82 -22.73 -6.23 0.82
N PRO A 83 -23.33 -5.79 -0.29
CA PRO A 83 -23.32 -6.57 -1.52
C PRO A 83 -21.89 -6.77 -2.00
N GLY A 84 -21.64 -7.94 -2.58
CA GLY A 84 -20.35 -8.26 -3.16
C GLY A 84 -19.98 -7.33 -4.32
N LYS A 85 -18.68 -7.08 -4.47
CA LYS A 85 -18.13 -6.33 -5.61
C LYS A 85 -17.30 -7.29 -6.45
N ASP A 86 -17.75 -7.58 -7.67
CA ASP A 86 -16.97 -8.39 -8.59
C ASP A 86 -15.87 -7.52 -9.21
N PRO A 87 -14.57 -7.84 -9.01
CA PRO A 87 -13.48 -7.03 -9.56
C PRO A 87 -13.44 -7.02 -11.10
N ALA A 88 -14.18 -7.90 -11.76
CA ALA A 88 -14.35 -7.82 -13.20
C ALA A 88 -15.13 -6.56 -13.63
N TYR A 89 -15.98 -6.04 -12.77
CA TYR A 89 -16.79 -4.85 -13.01
C TYR A 89 -16.42 -3.67 -12.12
N PHE A 90 -16.02 -3.92 -10.87
CA PHE A 90 -15.61 -2.92 -9.89
C PHE A 90 -14.10 -2.80 -9.89
N ASN A 91 -13.52 -2.35 -11.00
CA ASN A 91 -12.08 -2.29 -11.20
C ASN A 91 -11.55 -0.85 -11.36
N TYR A 92 -12.30 0.12 -10.91
CA TYR A 92 -11.89 1.52 -10.94
C TYR A 92 -11.58 2.03 -9.54
N LEU A 93 -10.44 2.71 -9.41
CA LEU A 93 -10.02 3.42 -8.21
C LEU A 93 -9.82 4.90 -8.58
N SER A 94 -10.62 5.78 -7.98
CA SER A 94 -10.56 7.21 -8.24
C SER A 94 -9.32 7.86 -7.60
N SER A 95 -9.07 9.13 -7.91
CA SER A 95 -8.04 9.92 -7.25
C SER A 95 -8.26 10.00 -5.73
N ASN A 96 -9.51 10.13 -5.31
CA ASN A 96 -9.85 10.11 -3.87
C ASN A 96 -9.60 8.74 -3.25
N ALA A 97 -9.90 7.67 -3.96
CA ALA A 97 -9.57 6.31 -3.53
C ALA A 97 -8.06 6.13 -3.35
N ALA A 98 -7.28 6.60 -4.31
CA ALA A 98 -5.82 6.56 -4.24
C ALA A 98 -5.28 7.28 -3.01
N LYS A 99 -5.84 8.43 -2.67
CA LYS A 99 -5.46 9.19 -1.45
C LYS A 99 -5.76 8.41 -0.18
N LYS A 100 -6.92 7.78 -0.10
CA LYS A 100 -7.31 6.97 1.07
C LYS A 100 -6.38 5.75 1.22
N ILE A 101 -6.06 5.09 0.14
CA ILE A 101 -5.13 3.96 0.11
C ILE A 101 -3.73 4.44 0.53
N GLU A 102 -3.26 5.55 -0.04
CA GLU A 102 -1.97 6.15 0.29
C GLU A 102 -1.86 6.47 1.79
N GLU A 103 -2.87 7.11 2.35
CA GLU A 103 -2.87 7.46 3.77
C GLU A 103 -2.83 6.23 4.67
N HIS A 104 -3.56 5.17 4.30
CA HIS A 104 -3.52 3.93 5.05
C HIS A 104 -2.13 3.27 4.98
N ILE A 105 -1.52 3.24 3.81
CA ILE A 105 -0.16 2.73 3.64
C ILE A 105 0.83 3.58 4.44
N ARG A 106 0.65 4.90 4.45
CA ARG A 106 1.49 5.81 5.26
C ARG A 106 1.38 5.49 6.75
N LEU A 107 0.19 5.21 7.25
CA LEU A 107 0.01 4.81 8.64
C LEU A 107 0.73 3.49 8.95
N LEU A 108 0.65 2.51 8.07
CA LEU A 108 1.37 1.24 8.23
C LEU A 108 2.88 1.46 8.24
N PHE A 109 3.38 2.27 7.32
CA PHE A 109 4.79 2.61 7.20
C PHE A 109 5.29 3.30 8.48
N ASN A 110 4.60 4.34 8.90
CA ASN A 110 5.00 5.12 10.08
C ASN A 110 4.93 4.26 11.34
N PHE A 111 3.90 3.44 11.48
CA PHE A 111 3.77 2.56 12.63
C PHE A 111 4.96 1.60 12.73
N GLU A 112 5.31 0.94 11.65
CA GLU A 112 6.43 0.00 11.64
C GLU A 112 7.77 0.71 11.88
N PHE A 113 8.00 1.80 11.18
CA PHE A 113 9.25 2.55 11.27
C PHE A 113 9.44 3.15 12.68
N HIS A 114 8.42 3.83 13.19
CA HIS A 114 8.49 4.43 14.53
C HIS A 114 8.66 3.37 15.61
N ARG A 115 8.00 2.23 15.46
CA ARG A 115 8.15 1.11 16.40
C ARG A 115 9.58 0.61 16.44
N LEU A 116 10.23 0.45 15.30
CA LEU A 116 11.63 0.01 15.24
C LEU A 116 12.56 1.01 15.91
N MET A 117 12.35 2.30 15.69
CA MET A 117 13.13 3.36 16.33
C MET A 117 12.95 3.37 17.85
N ILE A 118 11.70 3.24 18.31
CA ILE A 118 11.37 3.24 19.74
C ILE A 118 11.92 1.98 20.42
N GLU A 119 11.78 0.82 19.82
CA GLU A 119 12.33 -0.43 20.34
C GLU A 119 13.84 -0.34 20.53
N ASN A 120 14.54 0.25 19.57
CA ASN A 120 15.99 0.48 19.69
C ASN A 120 16.33 1.37 20.91
N GLU A 121 15.54 2.41 21.15
CA GLU A 121 15.73 3.27 22.32
C GLU A 121 15.45 2.55 23.64
N GLU A 122 14.37 1.78 23.68
CA GLU A 122 13.98 1.02 24.88
C GLU A 122 15.02 -0.04 25.24
N LEU A 123 15.73 -0.58 24.26
CA LEU A 123 16.82 -1.55 24.47
C LEU A 123 18.15 -0.89 24.81
N GLY A 124 18.18 0.44 25.07
CA GLY A 124 19.39 1.18 25.40
C GLY A 124 20.24 1.60 24.21
N ARG A 125 19.64 1.67 23.04
CA ARG A 125 20.30 2.09 21.79
C ARG A 125 21.50 1.22 21.39
N PRO A 126 21.29 -0.09 21.25
CA PRO A 126 22.37 -0.95 20.76
C PRO A 126 22.84 -0.55 19.35
N LEU A 127 21.97 0.10 18.56
CA LEU A 127 22.29 0.66 17.26
C LEU A 127 22.12 2.19 17.31
N ARG A 128 22.88 2.91 16.49
CA ARG A 128 22.62 4.34 16.27
C ARG A 128 21.31 4.50 15.50
N ASN A 129 20.62 5.60 15.69
CA ASN A 129 19.39 5.88 14.95
C ASN A 129 19.61 5.80 13.44
N GLN A 130 20.76 6.28 12.96
CA GLN A 130 21.15 6.18 11.56
C GLN A 130 21.20 4.72 11.07
N ASP A 131 21.70 3.81 11.89
CA ASP A 131 21.81 2.40 11.52
C ASP A 131 20.42 1.75 11.42
N VAL A 132 19.50 2.10 12.31
CA VAL A 132 18.11 1.62 12.24
C VAL A 132 17.45 2.10 10.94
N VAL A 133 17.64 3.38 10.60
CA VAL A 133 17.13 3.95 9.34
C VAL A 133 17.71 3.25 8.13
N ASP A 134 19.02 3.06 8.10
CA ASP A 134 19.71 2.41 6.97
C ASP A 134 19.24 0.96 6.79
N ASN A 135 19.05 0.24 7.89
CA ASN A 135 18.53 -1.13 7.85
C ASN A 135 17.09 -1.17 7.33
N PHE A 136 16.26 -0.22 7.72
CA PHE A 136 14.88 -0.12 7.25
C PHE A 136 14.82 0.17 5.75
N ILE A 137 15.62 1.13 5.28
CA ILE A 137 15.73 1.46 3.85
C ILE A 137 16.17 0.23 3.05
N ARG A 138 17.14 -0.50 3.55
CA ARG A 138 17.68 -1.70 2.88
C ARG A 138 16.63 -2.81 2.84
N ARG A 139 15.91 -3.02 3.95
CA ARG A 139 14.88 -4.06 4.07
C ARG A 139 13.78 -3.90 3.02
N TYR A 140 13.34 -2.67 2.78
CA TYR A 140 12.26 -2.39 1.84
C TYR A 140 12.74 -1.84 0.50
N SER A 141 14.04 -1.81 0.27
CA SER A 141 14.65 -1.29 -0.97
C SER A 141 14.13 0.10 -1.32
N LEU A 142 14.07 0.98 -0.33
CA LEU A 142 13.56 2.33 -0.51
C LEU A 142 14.56 3.18 -1.28
N ARG A 143 14.11 3.79 -2.37
CA ARG A 143 14.94 4.66 -3.23
C ARG A 143 14.46 6.10 -3.25
N SER A 144 13.20 6.31 -2.91
CA SER A 144 12.52 7.60 -3.09
C SER A 144 12.39 8.39 -1.79
N ILE A 145 13.08 7.97 -0.75
CA ILE A 145 13.17 8.70 0.50
C ILE A 145 14.61 8.62 1.03
N SER A 146 15.13 9.74 1.52
CA SER A 146 16.49 9.80 2.06
C SER A 146 16.52 9.37 3.54
N PRO A 147 17.68 8.89 4.03
CA PRO A 147 17.86 8.62 5.46
C PRO A 147 17.55 9.84 6.32
N ASP A 148 17.96 11.03 5.89
CA ASP A 148 17.71 12.29 6.64
C ASP A 148 16.22 12.59 6.75
N ALA A 149 15.45 12.34 5.69
CA ALA A 149 14.01 12.55 5.70
C ALA A 149 13.32 11.60 6.70
N LEU A 150 13.78 10.36 6.80
CA LEU A 150 13.27 9.40 7.78
C LEU A 150 13.63 9.79 9.22
N LEU A 151 14.85 10.25 9.44
CA LEU A 151 15.24 10.76 10.77
C LEU A 151 14.38 11.94 11.19
N LYS A 152 14.14 12.89 10.28
CA LYS A 152 13.25 14.04 10.53
C LYS A 152 11.82 13.59 10.81
N ASN A 153 11.32 12.60 10.06
CA ASN A 153 10.01 12.00 10.29
C ASN A 153 9.89 11.50 11.73
N PHE A 154 10.87 10.76 12.20
CA PHE A 154 10.88 10.21 13.55
C PHE A 154 10.96 11.31 14.62
N TYR A 155 11.83 12.30 14.45
CA TYR A 155 11.97 13.39 15.43
C TYR A 155 10.70 14.22 15.52
N ARG A 156 10.00 14.45 14.43
CA ARG A 156 8.69 15.13 14.44
C ARG A 156 7.64 14.31 15.19
N TYR A 157 7.65 13.01 15.01
CA TYR A 157 6.73 12.11 15.70
C TYR A 157 6.91 12.17 17.22
N ARG A 158 8.15 12.34 17.70
CA ARG A 158 8.46 12.39 19.12
C ARG A 158 8.10 13.71 19.80
N GLN A 159 7.91 14.75 19.05
CA GLN A 159 7.54 16.06 19.63
C GLN A 159 6.06 16.04 20.14
#